data_44f0559b8d74b907d1f7de58cacd681b
#
_entry.id   44f0559b8d74b907d1f7de58cacd681b
#
_cell.length_a   1.000
_cell.length_b   1.000
_cell.length_c   1.000
_cell.angle_alpha   90.00
_cell.angle_beta   90.00
_cell.angle_gamma   90.00
#
_symmetry.space_group_name_H-M   'P 1'
#
loop_
_entity.id
_entity.type
_entity.pdbx_description
1 polymer ?
#
loop_
_entity_poly.entity_id
_entity_poly.type
_entity_poly.pdbx_seq_one_letter_code
_entity_poly.pdbx_strand_id
1 'polypeptide(L)'
;MDLKLKDKVVVVTGAAGLKGSIGETIVQHLAAEGAIPVIVCRNDRGFGYEKELQDKGIDALFVKTDLSDHVQIEKAVREIEEKYGEIHALINNVGVNDGAGLDASLDDFMYSLKLNMVSYFAMAKYCLPMLKKTRGNILNIGSKVALTGQGGTSGYAASKGGVFGLTREWAVDLIKFGIRSNAIVIAESWTPAYDAWIKTLDNGEEKLEAIVKKIPLENRMTMPAEIADQCLFTISEKSSHTTGQFITVDGGYVHLDRSLLTE
;
A
#
# COMPACT_ATOMS: atom_id res chain seq x y z
N MET A 1 6.88 -11.73 18.62
CA MET A 1 5.41 -11.58 18.85
C MET A 1 4.72 -12.41 17.78
N ASP A 2 3.83 -13.30 18.13
CA ASP A 2 3.02 -14.02 17.15
C ASP A 2 1.90 -13.12 16.64
N LEU A 3 1.90 -12.78 15.34
CA LEU A 3 0.90 -11.94 14.70
C LEU A 3 -0.39 -12.70 14.36
N LYS A 4 -0.37 -14.03 14.46
CA LYS A 4 -1.49 -14.92 14.12
C LYS A 4 -2.01 -14.75 12.70
N LEU A 5 -1.06 -14.57 11.77
CA LEU A 5 -1.34 -14.45 10.33
C LEU A 5 -1.32 -15.79 9.59
N LYS A 6 -0.88 -16.86 10.24
CA LYS A 6 -0.83 -18.20 9.63
C LYS A 6 -2.19 -18.58 9.04
N ASP A 7 -2.17 -19.08 7.81
CA ASP A 7 -3.33 -19.52 7.01
C ASP A 7 -4.37 -18.40 6.72
N LYS A 8 -4.01 -17.11 6.96
CA LYS A 8 -4.88 -15.98 6.66
C LYS A 8 -4.72 -15.52 5.21
N VAL A 9 -5.82 -15.43 4.48
CA VAL A 9 -5.85 -14.92 3.10
C VAL A 9 -5.74 -13.40 3.12
N VAL A 10 -4.67 -12.87 2.54
CA VAL A 10 -4.40 -11.43 2.50
C VAL A 10 -4.20 -10.96 1.05
N VAL A 11 -5.09 -10.12 0.58
CA VAL A 11 -5.04 -9.54 -0.76
C VAL A 11 -4.16 -8.29 -0.76
N VAL A 12 -3.16 -8.23 -1.65
CA VAL A 12 -2.24 -7.09 -1.78
C VAL A 12 -2.26 -6.57 -3.22
N THR A 13 -2.72 -5.33 -3.41
CA THR A 13 -2.77 -4.72 -4.74
C THR A 13 -1.43 -4.07 -5.11
N GLY A 14 -1.06 -4.14 -6.41
CA GLY A 14 0.19 -3.54 -6.89
C GLY A 14 1.46 -4.25 -6.41
N ALA A 15 1.38 -5.51 -5.99
CA ALA A 15 2.47 -6.23 -5.34
C ALA A 15 3.39 -7.01 -6.29
N ALA A 16 3.20 -6.91 -7.62
CA ALA A 16 4.13 -7.47 -8.60
C ALA A 16 5.11 -6.41 -9.15
N GLY A 17 5.59 -5.51 -8.31
CA GLY A 17 6.66 -4.57 -8.60
C GLY A 17 8.03 -5.26 -8.75
N LEU A 18 9.12 -4.49 -8.80
CA LEU A 18 10.47 -5.04 -8.70
C LEU A 18 10.72 -5.62 -7.31
N LYS A 19 11.63 -6.59 -7.19
CA LYS A 19 12.09 -7.09 -5.87
C LYS A 19 12.57 -5.92 -5.03
N GLY A 20 12.14 -5.86 -3.76
CA GLY A 20 12.40 -4.75 -2.85
C GLY A 20 11.42 -3.57 -3.01
N SER A 21 10.38 -3.66 -3.84
CA SER A 21 9.28 -2.70 -3.80
C SER A 21 8.39 -2.97 -2.58
N ILE A 22 7.68 -1.94 -2.10
CA ILE A 22 6.83 -2.05 -0.89
C ILE A 22 5.85 -3.22 -0.99
N GLY A 23 5.10 -3.32 -2.09
CA GLY A 23 4.10 -4.38 -2.27
C GLY A 23 4.71 -5.78 -2.33
N GLU A 24 5.84 -5.96 -3.02
CA GLU A 24 6.56 -7.23 -3.07
C GLU A 24 7.09 -7.60 -1.67
N THR A 25 7.67 -6.65 -0.95
CA THR A 25 8.18 -6.89 0.41
C THR A 25 7.05 -7.27 1.39
N ILE A 26 5.87 -6.63 1.28
CA ILE A 26 4.68 -7.03 2.07
C ILE A 26 4.33 -8.50 1.79
N VAL A 27 4.33 -8.93 0.53
CA VAL A 27 4.04 -10.32 0.15
C VAL A 27 5.05 -11.30 0.74
N GLN A 28 6.34 -10.99 0.72
CA GLN A 28 7.38 -11.83 1.31
C GLN A 28 7.24 -11.95 2.85
N HIS A 29 6.94 -10.83 3.52
CA HIS A 29 6.72 -10.83 4.97
C HIS A 29 5.46 -11.60 5.36
N LEU A 30 4.36 -11.46 4.60
CA LEU A 30 3.14 -12.28 4.79
C LEU A 30 3.45 -13.76 4.66
N ALA A 31 4.19 -14.15 3.64
CA ALA A 31 4.60 -15.53 3.42
C ALA A 31 5.48 -16.06 4.57
N ALA A 32 6.39 -15.24 5.10
CA ALA A 32 7.23 -15.60 6.24
C ALA A 32 6.41 -15.81 7.54
N GLU A 33 5.30 -15.10 7.71
CA GLU A 33 4.34 -15.29 8.82
C GLU A 33 3.35 -16.45 8.56
N GLY A 34 3.50 -17.17 7.45
CA GLY A 34 2.63 -18.30 7.08
C GLY A 34 1.25 -17.88 6.58
N ALA A 35 1.06 -16.63 6.20
CA ALA A 35 -0.16 -16.17 5.56
C ALA A 35 -0.24 -16.64 4.10
N ILE A 36 -1.42 -16.55 3.52
CA ILE A 36 -1.71 -16.85 2.10
C ILE A 36 -1.77 -15.52 1.35
N PRO A 37 -0.68 -15.07 0.70
CA PRO A 37 -0.69 -13.81 -0.04
C PRO A 37 -1.41 -13.97 -1.39
N VAL A 38 -2.32 -13.06 -1.69
CA VAL A 38 -2.98 -12.93 -2.99
C VAL A 38 -2.50 -11.65 -3.66
N ILE A 39 -1.78 -11.79 -4.75
CA ILE A 39 -1.15 -10.69 -5.49
C ILE A 39 -2.09 -10.25 -6.61
N VAL A 40 -2.57 -9.00 -6.56
CA VAL A 40 -3.41 -8.42 -7.62
C VAL A 40 -2.64 -7.28 -8.30
N CYS A 41 -2.18 -7.50 -9.54
CA CYS A 41 -1.35 -6.53 -10.25
C CYS A 41 -1.36 -6.80 -11.76
N ARG A 42 -1.09 -5.77 -12.56
CA ARG A 42 -1.02 -5.91 -14.03
C ARG A 42 0.29 -6.51 -14.55
N ASN A 43 1.33 -6.59 -13.72
CA ASN A 43 2.67 -6.96 -14.15
C ASN A 43 2.89 -8.48 -14.11
N ASP A 44 3.37 -9.06 -15.21
CA ASP A 44 3.60 -10.50 -15.37
C ASP A 44 4.62 -11.09 -14.39
N ARG A 45 5.45 -10.26 -13.72
CA ARG A 45 6.32 -10.73 -12.63
C ARG A 45 5.55 -11.45 -11.52
N GLY A 46 4.24 -11.16 -11.37
CA GLY A 46 3.38 -11.83 -10.40
C GLY A 46 3.33 -13.34 -10.55
N PHE A 47 3.35 -13.88 -11.79
CA PHE A 47 3.44 -15.32 -12.04
C PHE A 47 4.72 -15.93 -11.46
N GLY A 48 5.85 -15.19 -11.59
CA GLY A 48 7.13 -15.62 -11.01
C GLY A 48 7.11 -15.62 -9.48
N TYR A 49 6.48 -14.63 -8.88
CA TYR A 49 6.37 -14.54 -7.42
C TYR A 49 5.43 -15.60 -6.84
N GLU A 50 4.29 -15.84 -7.47
CA GLU A 50 3.41 -16.95 -7.11
C GLU A 50 4.15 -18.29 -7.15
N LYS A 51 4.84 -18.57 -8.27
CA LYS A 51 5.63 -19.79 -8.42
C LYS A 51 6.73 -19.90 -7.36
N GLU A 52 7.47 -18.82 -7.08
CA GLU A 52 8.53 -18.80 -6.06
C GLU A 52 7.98 -19.14 -4.66
N LEU A 53 6.78 -18.68 -4.32
CA LEU A 53 6.11 -18.99 -3.06
C LEU A 53 5.63 -20.44 -3.01
N GLN A 54 5.00 -20.92 -4.09
CA GLN A 54 4.51 -22.30 -4.20
C GLN A 54 5.66 -23.30 -4.16
N ASP A 55 6.79 -23.02 -4.79
CA ASP A 55 8.01 -23.84 -4.74
C ASP A 55 8.58 -23.97 -3.30
N LYS A 56 8.25 -23.00 -2.42
CA LYS A 56 8.56 -23.03 -0.97
C LYS A 56 7.47 -23.70 -0.12
N GLY A 57 6.43 -24.24 -0.74
CA GLY A 57 5.29 -24.86 -0.04
C GLY A 57 4.30 -23.86 0.56
N ILE A 58 4.32 -22.60 0.12
CA ILE A 58 3.40 -21.55 0.59
C ILE A 58 2.27 -21.43 -0.44
N ASP A 59 1.01 -21.55 -0.01
CA ASP A 59 -0.13 -21.25 -0.89
C ASP A 59 -0.14 -19.75 -1.21
N ALA A 60 -0.26 -19.45 -2.49
CA ALA A 60 -0.32 -18.09 -3.02
C ALA A 60 -1.15 -18.07 -4.30
N LEU A 61 -1.64 -16.89 -4.66
CA LEU A 61 -2.35 -16.65 -5.91
C LEU A 61 -1.89 -15.33 -6.53
N PHE A 62 -1.62 -15.34 -7.81
CA PHE A 62 -1.48 -14.13 -8.61
C PHE A 62 -2.65 -13.98 -9.57
N VAL A 63 -3.33 -12.84 -9.51
CA VAL A 63 -4.40 -12.46 -10.44
C VAL A 63 -3.95 -11.26 -11.25
N LYS A 64 -3.71 -11.49 -12.54
CA LYS A 64 -3.31 -10.41 -13.46
C LYS A 64 -4.46 -9.45 -13.69
N THR A 65 -4.32 -8.19 -13.24
CA THR A 65 -5.41 -7.22 -13.22
C THR A 65 -4.87 -5.80 -13.46
N ASP A 66 -5.46 -5.09 -14.39
CA ASP A 66 -5.31 -3.63 -14.47
C ASP A 66 -6.27 -2.99 -13.44
N LEU A 67 -5.68 -2.44 -12.40
CA LEU A 67 -6.41 -1.81 -11.30
C LEU A 67 -7.02 -0.44 -11.67
N SER A 68 -6.74 0.09 -12.85
CA SER A 68 -7.48 1.22 -13.41
C SER A 68 -8.81 0.82 -14.08
N ASP A 69 -9.07 -0.48 -14.22
CA ASP A 69 -10.27 -1.04 -14.84
C ASP A 69 -11.13 -1.80 -13.81
N HIS A 70 -12.25 -1.21 -13.41
CA HIS A 70 -13.13 -1.79 -12.40
C HIS A 70 -13.78 -3.11 -12.84
N VAL A 71 -13.92 -3.38 -14.14
CA VAL A 71 -14.44 -4.65 -14.65
C VAL A 71 -13.41 -5.76 -14.44
N GLN A 72 -12.12 -5.47 -14.66
CA GLN A 72 -11.05 -6.41 -14.35
C GLN A 72 -10.94 -6.65 -12.85
N ILE A 73 -11.08 -5.60 -12.01
CA ILE A 73 -11.09 -5.73 -10.54
C ILE A 73 -12.21 -6.68 -10.10
N GLU A 74 -13.44 -6.51 -10.63
CA GLU A 74 -14.56 -7.39 -10.29
C GLU A 74 -14.29 -8.84 -10.65
N LYS A 75 -13.73 -9.11 -11.84
CA LYS A 75 -13.34 -10.47 -12.26
C LYS A 75 -12.27 -11.06 -11.35
N ALA A 76 -11.24 -10.27 -11.02
CA ALA A 76 -10.17 -10.71 -10.14
C ALA A 76 -10.69 -11.10 -8.75
N VAL A 77 -11.61 -10.32 -8.19
CA VAL A 77 -12.19 -10.63 -6.89
C VAL A 77 -13.08 -11.87 -6.92
N ARG A 78 -13.79 -12.12 -8.03
CA ARG A 78 -14.52 -13.40 -8.22
C ARG A 78 -13.59 -14.60 -8.25
N GLU A 79 -12.46 -14.52 -8.96
CA GLU A 79 -11.46 -15.58 -8.98
C GLU A 79 -10.90 -15.87 -7.57
N ILE A 80 -10.66 -14.83 -6.78
CA ILE A 80 -10.24 -14.95 -5.38
C ILE A 80 -11.34 -15.61 -4.54
N GLU A 81 -12.60 -15.23 -4.75
CA GLU A 81 -13.74 -15.82 -4.03
C GLU A 81 -13.92 -17.30 -4.39
N GLU A 82 -13.80 -17.67 -5.65
CA GLU A 82 -13.89 -19.06 -6.12
C GLU A 82 -12.79 -19.94 -5.49
N LYS A 83 -11.57 -19.39 -5.33
CA LYS A 83 -10.45 -20.17 -4.77
C LYS A 83 -10.50 -20.27 -3.24
N TYR A 84 -10.77 -19.16 -2.55
CA TYR A 84 -10.62 -19.08 -1.10
C TYR A 84 -11.92 -18.88 -0.33
N GLY A 85 -12.92 -18.26 -0.93
CA GLY A 85 -14.22 -18.00 -0.32
C GLY A 85 -14.24 -16.94 0.78
N GLU A 86 -13.09 -16.55 1.33
CA GLU A 86 -12.93 -15.58 2.40
C GLU A 86 -11.65 -14.76 2.25
N ILE A 87 -11.61 -13.56 2.84
CA ILE A 87 -10.45 -12.66 2.89
C ILE A 87 -10.32 -12.14 4.32
N HIS A 88 -9.12 -12.21 4.90
CA HIS A 88 -8.83 -11.72 6.24
C HIS A 88 -8.30 -10.28 6.26
N ALA A 89 -7.60 -9.88 5.20
CA ALA A 89 -7.21 -8.49 5.01
C ALA A 89 -7.11 -8.11 3.52
N LEU A 90 -7.44 -6.86 3.23
CA LEU A 90 -7.17 -6.21 1.95
C LEU A 90 -6.15 -5.10 2.20
N ILE A 91 -4.98 -5.19 1.57
CA ILE A 91 -3.96 -4.14 1.55
C ILE A 91 -4.00 -3.45 0.19
N ASN A 92 -4.59 -2.27 0.16
CA ASN A 92 -4.58 -1.40 -1.00
C ASN A 92 -3.22 -0.69 -1.08
N ASN A 93 -2.32 -1.22 -1.90
CA ASN A 93 -0.95 -0.70 -2.02
C ASN A 93 -0.65 -0.09 -3.39
N VAL A 94 -1.40 -0.44 -4.44
CA VAL A 94 -1.15 0.13 -5.77
C VAL A 94 -1.07 1.66 -5.72
N GLY A 95 -0.09 2.23 -6.42
CA GLY A 95 0.02 3.67 -6.52
C GLY A 95 1.18 4.09 -7.39
N VAL A 96 0.96 5.16 -8.15
CA VAL A 96 1.96 5.79 -9.00
C VAL A 96 1.86 7.29 -8.81
N ASN A 97 2.99 7.93 -8.49
CA ASN A 97 3.12 9.36 -8.61
C ASN A 97 3.49 9.67 -10.07
N ASP A 98 2.48 10.00 -10.85
CA ASP A 98 2.55 10.17 -12.31
C ASP A 98 2.89 11.60 -12.75
N GLY A 99 3.12 12.51 -11.78
CA GLY A 99 3.48 13.89 -12.08
C GLY A 99 2.33 14.76 -12.60
N ALA A 100 1.07 14.31 -12.46
CA ALA A 100 -0.10 15.11 -12.87
C ALA A 100 -0.25 16.38 -12.00
N GLY A 101 0.45 17.45 -12.38
CA GLY A 101 0.46 18.78 -11.76
C GLY A 101 -0.68 19.67 -12.26
N LEU A 102 -0.56 20.99 -12.08
CA LEU A 102 -1.55 21.97 -12.58
C LEU A 102 -1.48 22.18 -14.10
N ASP A 103 -0.40 21.81 -14.71
CA ASP A 103 -0.15 21.86 -16.15
C ASP A 103 -0.55 20.55 -16.88
N ALA A 104 -0.91 19.51 -16.13
CA ALA A 104 -1.39 18.25 -16.70
C ALA A 104 -2.78 18.39 -17.33
N SER A 105 -3.10 17.50 -18.27
CA SER A 105 -4.45 17.40 -18.81
C SER A 105 -5.46 16.92 -17.75
N LEU A 106 -6.76 17.22 -17.97
CA LEU A 106 -7.81 16.68 -17.11
C LEU A 106 -7.85 15.14 -17.15
N ASP A 107 -7.52 14.55 -18.30
CA ASP A 107 -7.48 13.09 -18.44
C ASP A 107 -6.36 12.47 -17.62
N ASP A 108 -5.18 13.08 -17.57
CA ASP A 108 -4.08 12.63 -16.71
C ASP A 108 -4.45 12.76 -15.22
N PHE A 109 -5.05 13.89 -14.84
CA PHE A 109 -5.56 14.08 -13.49
C PHE A 109 -6.59 13.01 -13.11
N MET A 110 -7.56 12.74 -13.99
CA MET A 110 -8.60 11.73 -13.77
C MET A 110 -8.02 10.31 -13.74
N TYR A 111 -7.00 10.02 -14.58
CA TYR A 111 -6.30 8.74 -14.54
C TYR A 111 -5.57 8.53 -13.20
N SER A 112 -4.90 9.57 -12.70
CA SER A 112 -4.26 9.54 -11.38
C SER A 112 -5.27 9.20 -10.26
N LEU A 113 -6.44 9.86 -10.24
CA LEU A 113 -7.52 9.54 -9.31
C LEU A 113 -8.01 8.10 -9.47
N LYS A 114 -8.21 7.67 -10.72
CA LYS A 114 -8.72 6.34 -11.05
C LYS A 114 -7.81 5.24 -10.52
N LEU A 115 -6.49 5.35 -10.78
CA LEU A 115 -5.51 4.35 -10.35
C LEU A 115 -5.24 4.40 -8.84
N ASN A 116 -5.08 5.60 -8.25
CA ASN A 116 -4.56 5.74 -6.88
C ASN A 116 -5.64 5.80 -5.80
N MET A 117 -6.93 5.96 -6.17
CA MET A 117 -8.04 6.09 -5.21
C MET A 117 -9.26 5.27 -5.59
N VAL A 118 -9.77 5.40 -6.84
CA VAL A 118 -10.98 4.67 -7.26
C VAL A 118 -10.74 3.17 -7.26
N SER A 119 -9.54 2.70 -7.59
CA SER A 119 -9.14 1.30 -7.48
C SER A 119 -9.27 0.77 -6.04
N TYR A 120 -8.91 1.57 -5.02
CA TYR A 120 -9.06 1.21 -3.61
C TYR A 120 -10.51 1.00 -3.23
N PHE A 121 -11.37 1.94 -3.68
CA PHE A 121 -12.81 1.82 -3.47
C PHE A 121 -13.38 0.56 -4.16
N ALA A 122 -13.00 0.31 -5.42
CA ALA A 122 -13.48 -0.85 -6.17
C ALA A 122 -13.04 -2.17 -5.50
N MET A 123 -11.76 -2.28 -5.10
CA MET A 123 -11.26 -3.45 -4.37
C MET A 123 -12.01 -3.65 -3.04
N ALA A 124 -12.17 -2.60 -2.24
CA ALA A 124 -12.91 -2.67 -0.98
C ALA A 124 -14.37 -3.10 -1.20
N LYS A 125 -15.04 -2.52 -2.19
CA LYS A 125 -16.43 -2.83 -2.54
C LYS A 125 -16.62 -4.31 -2.89
N TYR A 126 -15.78 -4.84 -3.79
CA TYR A 126 -15.94 -6.22 -4.26
C TYR A 126 -15.43 -7.25 -3.24
N CYS A 127 -14.39 -6.94 -2.45
CA CYS A 127 -13.89 -7.81 -1.38
C CYS A 127 -14.80 -7.82 -0.13
N LEU A 128 -15.70 -6.87 0.04
CA LEU A 128 -16.50 -6.69 1.25
C LEU A 128 -17.28 -7.95 1.69
N PRO A 129 -17.94 -8.72 0.80
CA PRO A 129 -18.64 -9.93 1.21
C PRO A 129 -17.73 -10.94 1.92
N MET A 130 -16.52 -11.13 1.40
CA MET A 130 -15.52 -12.05 1.97
C MET A 130 -14.91 -11.51 3.27
N LEU A 131 -14.64 -10.20 3.35
CA LEU A 131 -14.15 -9.54 4.57
C LEU A 131 -15.18 -9.62 5.71
N LYS A 132 -16.47 -9.61 5.41
CA LYS A 132 -17.53 -9.78 6.43
C LYS A 132 -17.51 -11.15 7.08
N LYS A 133 -17.15 -12.22 6.34
CA LYS A 133 -17.07 -13.60 6.88
C LYS A 133 -16.02 -13.71 7.99
N THR A 134 -14.92 -12.99 7.85
CA THR A 134 -13.75 -13.07 8.73
C THR A 134 -13.68 -11.97 9.78
N ARG A 135 -14.55 -10.93 9.69
CA ARG A 135 -14.40 -9.67 10.42
C ARG A 135 -13.03 -9.04 10.16
N GLY A 136 -12.64 -9.02 8.89
CA GLY A 136 -11.29 -8.73 8.44
C GLY A 136 -10.86 -7.28 8.57
N ASN A 137 -9.89 -6.89 7.72
CA ASN A 137 -9.32 -5.55 7.74
C ASN A 137 -9.22 -4.96 6.34
N ILE A 138 -9.27 -3.63 6.24
CA ILE A 138 -8.83 -2.86 5.09
C ILE A 138 -7.66 -1.99 5.54
N LEU A 139 -6.51 -2.13 4.87
CA LEU A 139 -5.33 -1.31 5.08
C LEU A 139 -5.00 -0.56 3.79
N ASN A 140 -4.96 0.77 3.88
CA ASN A 140 -4.68 1.62 2.73
C ASN A 140 -3.25 2.18 2.82
N ILE A 141 -2.45 2.06 1.76
CA ILE A 141 -1.16 2.75 1.69
C ILE A 141 -1.40 4.20 1.27
N GLY A 142 -1.27 5.07 2.25
CA GLY A 142 -1.34 6.52 2.11
C GLY A 142 0.01 7.13 1.72
N SER A 143 0.10 8.45 1.78
CA SER A 143 1.34 9.18 1.50
C SER A 143 1.37 10.50 2.24
N LYS A 144 2.57 10.95 2.59
CA LYS A 144 2.84 12.29 3.16
C LYS A 144 2.26 13.42 2.31
N VAL A 145 2.18 13.24 0.99
CA VAL A 145 1.71 14.30 0.07
C VAL A 145 0.28 14.76 0.35
N ALA A 146 -0.51 13.90 1.01
CA ALA A 146 -1.86 14.26 1.47
C ALA A 146 -1.85 15.19 2.70
N LEU A 147 -0.71 15.29 3.41
CA LEU A 147 -0.56 16.10 4.63
C LEU A 147 0.31 17.33 4.42
N THR A 148 1.36 17.22 3.60
CA THR A 148 2.39 18.28 3.48
C THR A 148 2.36 19.01 2.15
N GLY A 149 1.78 18.42 1.10
CA GLY A 149 2.03 18.85 -0.27
C GLY A 149 3.49 18.64 -0.69
N GLN A 150 3.73 18.56 -1.99
CA GLN A 150 5.11 18.44 -2.52
C GLN A 150 5.32 19.24 -3.80
N GLY A 151 4.25 19.69 -4.48
CA GLY A 151 4.27 20.38 -5.77
C GLY A 151 4.34 19.41 -6.97
N GLY A 152 3.78 19.82 -8.11
CA GLY A 152 3.84 19.07 -9.37
C GLY A 152 3.09 17.75 -9.40
N THR A 153 2.25 17.43 -8.42
CA THR A 153 1.60 16.10 -8.28
C THR A 153 0.17 16.21 -7.78
N SER A 154 -0.61 17.14 -8.37
CA SER A 154 -1.99 17.44 -7.93
C SER A 154 -2.89 16.21 -7.92
N GLY A 155 -2.85 15.37 -8.97
CA GLY A 155 -3.64 14.16 -9.08
C GLY A 155 -3.30 13.14 -8.00
N TYR A 156 -2.01 12.90 -7.76
CA TYR A 156 -1.54 11.99 -6.73
C TYR A 156 -1.88 12.50 -5.32
N ALA A 157 -1.66 13.79 -5.05
CA ALA A 157 -1.99 14.39 -3.75
C ALA A 157 -3.49 14.34 -3.46
N ALA A 158 -4.34 14.68 -4.43
CA ALA A 158 -5.79 14.57 -4.32
C ALA A 158 -6.22 13.12 -4.06
N SER A 159 -5.64 12.15 -4.79
CA SER A 159 -5.92 10.72 -4.59
C SER A 159 -5.59 10.27 -3.17
N LYS A 160 -4.41 10.60 -2.67
CA LYS A 160 -3.97 10.17 -1.33
C LYS A 160 -4.71 10.90 -0.20
N GLY A 161 -5.15 12.15 -0.43
CA GLY A 161 -6.10 12.85 0.44
C GLY A 161 -7.47 12.15 0.48
N GLY A 162 -7.98 11.76 -0.69
CA GLY A 162 -9.21 10.97 -0.80
C GLY A 162 -9.12 9.61 -0.10
N VAL A 163 -7.96 8.92 -0.19
CA VAL A 163 -7.71 7.65 0.53
C VAL A 163 -7.83 7.84 2.05
N PHE A 164 -7.39 8.98 2.60
CA PHE A 164 -7.56 9.26 4.01
C PHE A 164 -9.04 9.46 4.40
N GLY A 165 -9.79 10.17 3.54
CA GLY A 165 -11.25 10.30 3.71
C GLY A 165 -11.93 8.93 3.70
N LEU A 166 -11.66 8.10 2.69
CA LEU A 166 -12.20 6.74 2.57
C LEU A 166 -11.83 5.86 3.78
N THR A 167 -10.61 5.97 4.29
CA THR A 167 -10.16 5.19 5.46
C THR A 167 -11.03 5.44 6.68
N ARG A 168 -11.35 6.70 6.97
CA ARG A 168 -12.19 7.06 8.11
C ARG A 168 -13.66 6.74 7.88
N GLU A 169 -14.17 7.00 6.69
CA GLU A 169 -15.53 6.67 6.31
C GLU A 169 -15.79 5.16 6.45
N TRP A 170 -14.89 4.34 5.90
CA TRP A 170 -15.01 2.89 6.03
C TRP A 170 -14.83 2.39 7.48
N ALA A 171 -14.03 3.07 8.29
CA ALA A 171 -13.91 2.72 9.71
C ALA A 171 -15.28 2.86 10.44
N VAL A 172 -16.10 3.85 10.06
CA VAL A 172 -17.45 4.03 10.58
C VAL A 172 -18.43 3.04 9.98
N ASP A 173 -18.50 2.95 8.65
CA ASP A 173 -19.45 2.10 7.93
C ASP A 173 -19.35 0.63 8.30
N LEU A 174 -18.11 0.16 8.59
CA LEU A 174 -17.80 -1.24 8.74
C LEU A 174 -17.75 -1.72 10.20
N ILE A 175 -17.86 -0.81 11.18
CA ILE A 175 -17.88 -1.14 12.62
C ILE A 175 -18.92 -2.21 12.93
N LYS A 176 -20.14 -2.10 12.38
CA LYS A 176 -21.23 -3.06 12.61
C LYS A 176 -20.90 -4.49 12.15
N PHE A 177 -19.89 -4.66 11.30
CA PHE A 177 -19.40 -5.96 10.85
C PHE A 177 -18.13 -6.41 11.58
N GLY A 178 -17.60 -5.59 12.50
CA GLY A 178 -16.33 -5.85 13.18
C GLY A 178 -15.12 -5.71 12.27
N ILE A 179 -15.26 -5.04 11.11
CA ILE A 179 -14.17 -4.80 10.15
C ILE A 179 -13.47 -3.50 10.51
N ARG A 180 -12.14 -3.51 10.51
CA ARG A 180 -11.30 -2.33 10.78
C ARG A 180 -10.81 -1.71 9.47
N SER A 181 -10.60 -0.40 9.45
CA SER A 181 -10.02 0.33 8.31
C SER A 181 -8.99 1.32 8.81
N ASN A 182 -7.73 1.21 8.33
CA ASN A 182 -6.62 2.07 8.70
C ASN A 182 -5.79 2.45 7.47
N ALA A 183 -4.90 3.43 7.61
CA ALA A 183 -3.92 3.77 6.59
C ALA A 183 -2.51 3.79 7.16
N ILE A 184 -1.53 3.32 6.38
CA ILE A 184 -0.10 3.57 6.61
C ILE A 184 0.30 4.79 5.80
N VAL A 185 0.87 5.78 6.44
CA VAL A 185 1.38 6.99 5.81
C VAL A 185 2.86 6.82 5.57
N ILE A 186 3.24 6.76 4.31
CA ILE A 186 4.65 6.68 3.92
C ILE A 186 5.17 8.02 3.43
N ALA A 187 6.45 8.28 3.64
CA ALA A 187 7.15 9.44 3.10
C ALA A 187 8.23 9.00 2.11
N GLU A 188 9.46 9.42 2.33
CA GLU A 188 10.60 9.05 1.51
C GLU A 188 11.02 7.60 1.80
N SER A 189 10.80 6.72 0.84
CA SER A 189 11.08 5.29 0.98
C SER A 189 12.06 4.81 -0.09
N TRP A 190 13.13 4.12 0.33
CA TRP A 190 14.15 3.62 -0.59
C TRP A 190 13.64 2.38 -1.33
N THR A 191 13.12 2.59 -2.51
CA THR A 191 12.58 1.55 -3.38
C THR A 191 13.35 1.48 -4.69
N PRO A 192 13.29 0.37 -5.46
CA PRO A 192 13.89 0.30 -6.79
C PRO A 192 13.37 1.39 -7.75
N ALA A 193 12.12 1.81 -7.61
CA ALA A 193 11.57 2.89 -8.41
C ALA A 193 12.17 4.25 -8.02
N TYR A 194 12.43 4.46 -6.73
CA TYR A 194 13.09 5.68 -6.23
C TYR A 194 14.56 5.73 -6.67
N ASP A 195 15.29 4.62 -6.54
CA ASP A 195 16.66 4.48 -7.01
C ASP A 195 16.77 4.75 -8.53
N ALA A 196 15.86 4.17 -9.31
CA ALA A 196 15.80 4.42 -10.74
C ALA A 196 15.53 5.91 -11.06
N TRP A 197 14.61 6.54 -10.33
CA TRP A 197 14.29 7.97 -10.51
C TRP A 197 15.49 8.86 -10.19
N ILE A 198 16.18 8.65 -9.07
CA ILE A 198 17.38 9.42 -8.69
C ILE A 198 18.45 9.35 -9.79
N LYS A 199 18.64 8.18 -10.39
CA LYS A 199 19.61 7.96 -11.47
C LYS A 199 19.26 8.67 -12.79
N THR A 200 18.02 9.15 -12.95
CA THR A 200 17.63 9.95 -14.11
C THR A 200 17.97 11.44 -13.96
N LEU A 201 18.38 11.90 -12.78
CA LEU A 201 18.66 13.29 -12.50
C LEU A 201 20.15 13.59 -12.67
N ASP A 202 20.49 14.71 -13.30
CA ASP A 202 21.89 15.17 -13.48
C ASP A 202 22.60 15.39 -12.15
N ASN A 203 21.85 15.79 -11.09
CA ASN A 203 22.33 16.04 -9.73
C ASN A 203 21.72 15.05 -8.72
N GLY A 204 21.55 13.78 -9.09
CA GLY A 204 20.82 12.78 -8.30
C GLY A 204 21.40 12.57 -6.91
N GLU A 205 22.73 12.47 -6.77
CA GLU A 205 23.40 12.26 -5.47
C GLU A 205 23.19 13.45 -4.52
N GLU A 206 23.41 14.67 -5.00
CA GLU A 206 23.16 15.88 -4.23
C GLU A 206 21.69 16.00 -3.80
N LYS A 207 20.79 15.66 -4.70
CA LYS A 207 19.34 15.64 -4.43
C LYS A 207 19.00 14.62 -3.36
N LEU A 208 19.56 13.42 -3.44
CA LEU A 208 19.36 12.36 -2.46
C LEU A 208 19.86 12.79 -1.08
N GLU A 209 21.07 13.36 -1.01
CA GLU A 209 21.64 13.87 0.24
C GLU A 209 20.74 14.95 0.86
N ALA A 210 20.25 15.89 0.05
CA ALA A 210 19.35 16.95 0.51
C ALA A 210 18.00 16.40 1.02
N ILE A 211 17.53 15.26 0.47
CA ILE A 211 16.30 14.61 0.90
C ILE A 211 16.52 13.87 2.23
N VAL A 212 17.57 13.06 2.35
CA VAL A 212 17.80 12.26 3.55
C VAL A 212 18.11 13.13 4.78
N LYS A 213 18.78 14.28 4.61
CA LYS A 213 18.98 15.27 5.66
C LYS A 213 17.70 15.81 6.29
N LYS A 214 16.56 15.70 5.58
CA LYS A 214 15.25 16.11 6.09
C LYS A 214 14.56 15.03 6.92
N ILE A 215 15.10 13.83 6.98
CA ILE A 215 14.55 12.72 7.75
C ILE A 215 15.27 12.70 9.11
N PRO A 216 14.59 13.05 10.23
CA PRO A 216 15.25 13.23 11.51
C PRO A 216 15.91 11.97 12.06
N LEU A 217 15.23 10.81 11.93
CA LEU A 217 15.75 9.55 12.44
C LEU A 217 16.82 9.01 11.49
N GLU A 218 18.06 8.97 11.96
CA GLU A 218 19.22 8.37 11.28
C GLU A 218 19.60 9.00 9.93
N ASN A 219 18.97 10.10 9.52
CA ASN A 219 19.18 10.75 8.21
C ASN A 219 19.17 9.75 7.04
N ARG A 220 18.22 8.84 7.03
CA ARG A 220 18.03 7.84 5.97
C ARG A 220 16.57 7.70 5.57
N MET A 221 16.34 7.20 4.37
CA MET A 221 14.99 6.82 3.93
C MET A 221 14.46 5.60 4.68
N THR A 222 13.14 5.53 4.79
CA THR A 222 12.44 4.35 5.28
C THR A 222 12.64 3.18 4.31
N MET A 223 12.94 2.00 4.83
CA MET A 223 13.06 0.79 4.01
C MET A 223 11.71 0.11 3.81
N PRO A 224 11.48 -0.57 2.67
CA PRO A 224 10.24 -1.32 2.43
C PRO A 224 9.90 -2.33 3.52
N ALA A 225 10.91 -2.94 4.15
CA ALA A 225 10.71 -3.88 5.27
C ALA A 225 10.04 -3.23 6.47
N GLU A 226 10.44 -2.01 6.85
CA GLU A 226 9.86 -1.28 7.98
C GLU A 226 8.38 -0.94 7.73
N ILE A 227 8.04 -0.65 6.47
CA ILE A 227 6.64 -0.43 6.05
C ILE A 227 5.86 -1.74 6.08
N ALA A 228 6.44 -2.83 5.57
CA ALA A 228 5.81 -4.15 5.57
C ALA A 228 5.52 -4.64 6.99
N ASP A 229 6.47 -4.52 7.92
CA ASP A 229 6.29 -4.88 9.33
C ASP A 229 5.12 -4.13 9.97
N GLN A 230 5.03 -2.82 9.72
CA GLN A 230 3.90 -2.03 10.22
C GLN A 230 2.58 -2.44 9.57
N CYS A 231 2.59 -2.79 8.28
CA CYS A 231 1.39 -3.33 7.60
C CYS A 231 0.92 -4.62 8.27
N LEU A 232 1.82 -5.58 8.48
CA LEU A 232 1.49 -6.87 9.08
C LEU A 232 0.98 -6.70 10.52
N PHE A 233 1.63 -5.86 11.33
CA PHE A 233 1.13 -5.53 12.66
C PHE A 233 -0.29 -4.95 12.61
N THR A 234 -0.54 -4.01 11.71
CA THR A 234 -1.82 -3.29 11.62
C THR A 234 -2.97 -4.21 11.18
N ILE A 235 -2.72 -5.18 10.29
CA ILE A 235 -3.74 -6.15 9.89
C ILE A 235 -3.91 -7.29 10.88
N SER A 236 -2.98 -7.49 11.80
CA SER A 236 -2.99 -8.59 12.76
C SER A 236 -4.02 -8.41 13.89
N GLU A 237 -4.28 -9.48 14.63
CA GLU A 237 -5.11 -9.44 15.84
C GLU A 237 -4.45 -8.61 16.97
N LYS A 238 -3.15 -8.33 16.89
CA LYS A 238 -2.44 -7.50 17.87
C LYS A 238 -2.84 -6.02 17.78
N SER A 239 -3.44 -5.62 16.65
CA SER A 239 -4.01 -4.29 16.42
C SER A 239 -5.55 -4.28 16.46
N SER A 240 -6.17 -5.21 17.20
CA SER A 240 -7.62 -5.48 17.17
C SER A 240 -8.50 -4.28 17.58
N HIS A 241 -7.97 -3.31 18.31
CA HIS A 241 -8.72 -2.11 18.75
C HIS A 241 -8.27 -0.83 18.04
N THR A 242 -7.62 -0.95 16.86
CA THR A 242 -7.14 0.17 16.04
C THR A 242 -7.95 0.27 14.76
N THR A 243 -8.74 1.34 14.60
CA THR A 243 -9.50 1.64 13.38
C THR A 243 -9.60 3.15 13.14
N GLY A 244 -9.72 3.58 11.88
CA GLY A 244 -9.78 4.98 11.48
C GLY A 244 -8.45 5.74 11.61
N GLN A 245 -7.33 5.05 11.82
CA GLN A 245 -6.04 5.68 12.12
C GLN A 245 -5.18 5.85 10.89
N PHE A 246 -4.34 6.89 10.94
CA PHE A 246 -3.24 7.15 10.00
C PHE A 246 -1.94 6.92 10.74
N ILE A 247 -1.27 5.81 10.43
CA ILE A 247 -0.05 5.38 11.12
C ILE A 247 1.13 5.75 10.24
N THR A 248 1.99 6.65 10.73
CA THR A 248 3.11 7.18 9.97
C THR A 248 4.36 6.33 10.16
N VAL A 249 5.01 5.98 9.05
CA VAL A 249 6.31 5.26 9.01
C VAL A 249 7.25 6.08 8.13
N ASP A 250 7.96 7.04 8.72
CA ASP A 250 8.67 8.08 7.95
C ASP A 250 9.95 8.64 8.61
N GLY A 251 10.41 8.03 9.69
CA GLY A 251 11.55 8.55 10.44
C GLY A 251 11.35 9.96 11.04
N GLY A 252 10.08 10.36 11.25
CA GLY A 252 9.72 11.66 11.78
C GLY A 252 9.66 12.78 10.74
N TYR A 253 9.68 12.45 9.44
CA TYR A 253 9.72 13.43 8.36
C TYR A 253 8.55 14.42 8.41
N VAL A 254 7.33 13.99 8.70
CA VAL A 254 6.12 14.82 8.62
C VAL A 254 5.87 15.63 9.90
N HIS A 255 6.00 15.01 11.07
CA HIS A 255 5.41 15.52 12.30
C HIS A 255 6.40 16.11 13.32
N LEU A 256 7.71 15.87 13.16
CA LEU A 256 8.68 16.39 14.13
C LEU A 256 9.08 17.83 13.84
N ASP A 257 9.09 18.67 14.88
CA ASP A 257 9.74 19.97 14.85
C ASP A 257 11.26 19.76 14.84
N ARG A 258 11.92 20.33 13.82
CA ARG A 258 13.35 20.17 13.59
C ARG A 258 14.19 21.34 14.09
N SER A 259 13.57 22.40 14.59
CA SER A 259 14.26 23.60 15.02
C SER A 259 15.15 23.38 16.25
N LEU A 260 14.85 22.33 17.03
CA LEU A 260 15.62 21.95 18.22
C LEU A 260 16.53 20.71 18.01
N LEU A 261 16.61 20.16 16.80
CA LEU A 261 17.60 19.14 16.48
C LEU A 261 18.98 19.81 16.44
N THR A 262 19.77 19.57 17.47
CA THR A 262 21.18 19.97 17.51
C THR A 262 22.01 19.09 16.58
N GLU A 263 23.01 19.70 15.92
CA GLU A 263 23.99 19.01 15.09
C GLU A 263 24.82 17.99 15.87
#